data_f401a3febdb72b5126adbe4c2ad327b3
#
_entry.id   f401a3febdb72b5126adbe4c2ad327b3
#
_cell.length_a   1.000
_cell.length_b   1.000
_cell.length_c   1.000
_cell.angle_alpha   90.00
_cell.angle_beta   90.00
_cell.angle_gamma   90.00
#
_symmetry.space_group_name_H-M   'P 1'
#
loop_
_entity.id
_entity.type
_entity.pdbx_description
1 polymer ?
#
loop_
_entity_poly.entity_id
_entity_poly.type
_entity_poly.pdbx_seq_one_letter_code
_entity_poly.pdbx_strand_id
1 'polypeptide(L)'
;MKRFIIAFIAAFIFIVLWGWFYNGVLLKDVFAEAQSLFRPREEMMGLFHWIIIGQAGLALSFVMIYASGFAGGGIASGVRLGIMLEILAVSARCAFYATQPFPAKLLILISIGGFIEMIVTGVIVGAIYKPATAQGS
;
A
#
# COMPACT_ATOMS: atom_id res chain seq x y z
N MET A 1 22.19 4.03 1.47
CA MET A 1 21.70 3.24 2.60
C MET A 1 20.83 4.05 3.55
N LYS A 2 21.29 5.22 3.95
CA LYS A 2 20.50 6.08 4.85
C LYS A 2 19.14 6.46 4.27
N ARG A 3 19.10 6.84 2.99
CA ARG A 3 17.84 7.18 2.32
C ARG A 3 16.90 5.98 2.22
N PHE A 4 17.46 4.80 2.01
CA PHE A 4 16.68 3.58 1.95
C PHE A 4 15.94 3.34 3.27
N ILE A 5 16.65 3.44 4.38
CA ILE A 5 16.09 3.21 5.71
C ILE A 5 15.01 4.25 6.02
N ILE A 6 15.29 5.53 5.74
CA ILE A 6 14.33 6.62 5.98
C ILE A 6 13.10 6.44 5.10
N ALA A 7 13.28 6.10 3.84
CA ALA A 7 12.18 5.87 2.91
C ALA A 7 11.32 4.68 3.36
N PHE A 8 11.97 3.60 3.79
CA PHE A 8 11.24 2.43 4.30
C PHE A 8 10.40 2.78 5.53
N ILE A 9 10.99 3.46 6.51
CA ILE A 9 10.28 3.82 7.73
C ILE A 9 9.12 4.75 7.42
N ALA A 10 9.34 5.77 6.60
CA ALA A 10 8.29 6.73 6.23
C ALA A 10 7.15 6.04 5.47
N ALA A 11 7.49 5.20 4.50
CA ALA A 11 6.49 4.45 3.75
C ALA A 11 5.71 3.49 4.66
N PHE A 12 6.39 2.79 5.54
CA PHE A 12 5.75 1.87 6.47
C PHE A 12 4.76 2.59 7.38
N ILE A 13 5.17 3.71 7.98
CA ILE A 13 4.29 4.50 8.85
C ILE A 13 3.06 4.95 8.08
N PHE A 14 3.23 5.49 6.88
CA PHE A 14 2.10 5.94 6.07
C PHE A 14 1.17 4.78 5.72
N ILE A 15 1.70 3.65 5.28
CA ILE A 15 0.90 2.49 4.88
C ILE A 15 0.08 1.98 6.06
N VAL A 16 0.67 1.89 7.26
CA VAL A 16 -0.04 1.46 8.46
C VAL A 16 -1.16 2.44 8.80
N LEU A 17 -0.86 3.74 8.83
CA LEU A 17 -1.84 4.76 9.18
C LEU A 17 -2.96 4.84 8.15
N TRP A 18 -2.61 4.78 6.86
CA TRP A 18 -3.61 4.81 5.79
C TRP A 18 -4.52 3.59 5.84
N GLY A 19 -3.93 2.41 6.02
CA GLY A 19 -4.70 1.17 6.14
C GLY A 19 -5.69 1.23 7.30
N TRP A 20 -5.22 1.68 8.46
CA TRP A 20 -6.10 1.85 9.62
C TRP A 20 -7.22 2.85 9.35
N PHE A 21 -6.86 4.02 8.82
CA PHE A 21 -7.83 5.09 8.58
C PHE A 21 -8.83 4.70 7.49
N TYR A 22 -8.33 4.25 6.34
CA TYR A 22 -9.20 3.96 5.19
C TYR A 22 -10.11 2.77 5.47
N ASN A 23 -9.53 1.66 5.90
CA ASN A 23 -10.31 0.44 6.13
C ASN A 23 -11.05 0.46 7.46
N GLY A 24 -10.44 0.99 8.51
CA GLY A 24 -11.01 0.97 9.85
C GLY A 24 -11.98 2.10 10.16
N VAL A 25 -11.90 3.22 9.44
CA VAL A 25 -12.75 4.39 9.67
C VAL A 25 -13.64 4.66 8.47
N LEU A 26 -13.07 4.87 7.28
CA LEU A 26 -13.85 5.24 6.10
C LEU A 26 -14.68 4.08 5.56
N LEU A 27 -14.14 2.87 5.53
CA LEU A 27 -14.84 1.68 5.03
C LEU A 27 -15.46 0.84 6.13
N LYS A 28 -15.56 1.36 7.33
CA LYS A 28 -16.07 0.64 8.49
C LYS A 28 -17.42 -0.03 8.21
N ASP A 29 -18.36 0.72 7.64
CA ASP A 29 -19.69 0.24 7.37
C ASP A 29 -19.71 -0.82 6.25
N VAL A 30 -18.87 -0.63 5.25
CA VAL A 30 -18.74 -1.58 4.14
C VAL A 30 -18.22 -2.93 4.65
N PHE A 31 -17.21 -2.89 5.53
CA PHE A 31 -16.69 -4.11 6.13
C PHE A 31 -17.70 -4.76 7.07
N ALA A 32 -18.50 -3.95 7.78
CA ALA A 32 -19.55 -4.48 8.66
C ALA A 32 -20.60 -5.26 7.85
N GLU A 33 -20.98 -4.77 6.68
CA GLU A 33 -21.91 -5.47 5.78
C GLU A 33 -21.35 -6.82 5.32
N ALA A 34 -20.04 -6.92 5.17
CA ALA A 34 -19.36 -8.13 4.70
C ALA A 34 -18.75 -8.94 5.84
N GLN A 35 -19.14 -8.68 7.09
CA GLN A 35 -18.54 -9.30 8.27
C GLN A 35 -18.51 -10.83 8.21
N SER A 36 -19.56 -11.44 7.63
CA SER A 36 -19.62 -12.90 7.52
C SER A 36 -18.52 -13.51 6.67
N LEU A 37 -17.86 -12.70 5.83
CA LEU A 37 -16.77 -13.14 4.95
C LEU A 37 -15.40 -13.05 5.63
N PHE A 38 -15.32 -12.43 6.80
CA PHE A 38 -14.08 -12.21 7.52
C PHE A 38 -14.10 -12.95 8.85
N ARG A 39 -12.91 -13.09 9.43
CA ARG A 39 -12.78 -13.66 10.76
C ARG A 39 -13.47 -12.78 11.80
N PRO A 40 -13.94 -13.36 12.90
CA PRO A 40 -14.44 -12.58 14.03
C PRO A 40 -13.34 -11.63 14.54
N ARG A 41 -13.75 -10.48 15.06
CA ARG A 41 -12.82 -9.45 15.51
C ARG A 41 -11.78 -9.96 16.51
N GLU A 42 -12.20 -10.78 17.45
CA GLU A 42 -11.30 -11.34 18.46
C GLU A 42 -10.19 -12.17 17.84
N GLU A 43 -10.55 -13.00 16.86
CA GLU A 43 -9.60 -13.82 16.14
C GLU A 43 -8.65 -12.95 15.31
N MET A 44 -9.18 -11.91 14.67
CA MET A 44 -8.37 -10.97 13.89
C MET A 44 -7.36 -10.25 14.77
N MET A 45 -7.74 -9.85 15.97
CA MET A 45 -6.82 -9.17 16.89
C MET A 45 -5.65 -10.08 17.29
N GLY A 46 -5.90 -11.37 17.43
CA GLY A 46 -4.85 -12.36 17.70
C GLY A 46 -3.88 -12.54 16.53
N LEU A 47 -4.30 -12.17 15.32
CA LEU A 47 -3.50 -12.28 14.11
C LEU A 47 -3.02 -10.92 13.58
N PHE A 48 -3.18 -9.88 14.38
CA PHE A 48 -2.85 -8.51 13.96
C PHE A 48 -1.38 -8.36 13.53
N HIS A 49 -0.48 -9.09 14.17
CA HIS A 49 0.94 -9.05 13.80
C HIS A 49 1.17 -9.43 12.34
N TRP A 50 0.34 -10.31 11.77
CA TRP A 50 0.45 -10.67 10.35
C TRP A 50 0.12 -9.49 9.44
N ILE A 51 -0.84 -8.64 9.85
CA ILE A 51 -1.17 -7.43 9.11
C ILE A 51 0.06 -6.50 9.09
N ILE A 52 0.68 -6.31 10.24
CA ILE A 52 1.86 -5.45 10.35
C ILE A 52 3.04 -6.00 9.54
N ILE A 53 3.27 -7.31 9.61
CA ILE A 53 4.32 -7.97 8.82
C ILE A 53 4.07 -7.76 7.32
N GLY A 54 2.83 -7.92 6.88
CA GLY A 54 2.47 -7.71 5.48
C GLY A 54 2.70 -6.28 5.03
N GLN A 55 2.35 -5.32 5.87
CA GLN A 55 2.54 -3.91 5.54
C GLN A 55 4.01 -3.51 5.54
N ALA A 56 4.79 -4.08 6.45
CA ALA A 56 6.24 -3.88 6.43
C ALA A 56 6.86 -4.47 5.16
N GLY A 57 6.41 -5.64 4.76
CA GLY A 57 6.85 -6.27 3.51
C GLY A 57 6.50 -5.43 2.28
N LEU A 58 5.31 -4.85 2.26
CA LEU A 58 4.88 -3.98 1.18
C LEU A 58 5.76 -2.73 1.09
N ALA A 59 5.99 -2.08 2.22
CA ALA A 59 6.86 -0.90 2.28
C ALA A 59 8.28 -1.23 1.84
N LEU A 60 8.83 -2.32 2.35
CA LEU A 60 10.17 -2.76 2.00
C LEU A 60 10.29 -3.05 0.51
N SER A 61 9.34 -3.80 -0.04
CA SER A 61 9.34 -4.15 -1.46
C SER A 61 9.24 -2.91 -2.34
N PHE A 62 8.40 -1.96 -1.96
CA PHE A 62 8.26 -0.71 -2.70
C PHE A 62 9.60 0.01 -2.78
N VAL A 63 10.27 0.19 -1.64
CA VAL A 63 11.54 0.91 -1.59
C VAL A 63 12.63 0.15 -2.32
N MET A 64 12.66 -1.18 -2.21
CA MET A 64 13.63 -2.01 -2.94
C MET A 64 13.49 -1.86 -4.45
N ILE A 65 12.27 -1.93 -4.95
CA ILE A 65 12.01 -1.79 -6.38
C ILE A 65 12.36 -0.37 -6.83
N TYR A 66 11.96 0.63 -6.05
CA TYR A 66 12.29 2.02 -6.38
C TYR A 66 13.81 2.21 -6.44
N ALA A 67 14.52 1.75 -5.45
CA ALA A 67 15.99 1.89 -5.40
C ALA A 67 16.68 1.15 -6.54
N SER A 68 16.09 0.04 -7.00
CA SER A 68 16.71 -0.79 -8.05
C SER A 68 16.57 -0.23 -9.46
N GLY A 69 15.48 0.44 -9.77
CA GLY A 69 15.23 0.85 -11.15
C GLY A 69 14.56 2.21 -11.35
N PHE A 70 14.15 2.88 -10.28
CA PHE A 70 13.40 4.13 -10.36
C PHE A 70 14.11 5.30 -9.67
N ALA A 71 15.19 5.03 -8.96
CA ALA A 71 15.94 6.06 -8.26
C ALA A 71 16.50 7.06 -9.27
N GLY A 72 16.47 8.33 -8.93
CA GLY A 72 16.90 9.40 -9.81
C GLY A 72 15.77 10.11 -10.54
N GLY A 73 14.59 9.50 -10.63
CA GLY A 73 13.43 10.11 -11.24
C GLY A 73 12.56 10.92 -10.29
N GLY A 74 12.86 10.90 -9.02
CA GLY A 74 12.15 11.69 -8.01
C GLY A 74 10.70 11.24 -7.82
N ILE A 75 9.85 12.22 -7.48
CA ILE A 75 8.44 11.96 -7.19
C ILE A 75 7.71 11.32 -8.39
N ALA A 76 7.98 11.79 -9.60
CA ALA A 76 7.32 11.26 -10.80
C ALA A 76 7.57 9.76 -10.97
N SER A 77 8.80 9.31 -10.75
CA SER A 77 9.14 7.89 -10.79
C SER A 77 8.44 7.10 -9.69
N GLY A 78 8.37 7.68 -8.49
CA GLY A 78 7.68 7.04 -7.38
C GLY A 78 6.20 6.86 -7.66
N VAL A 79 5.55 7.88 -8.18
CA VAL A 79 4.12 7.80 -8.55
C VAL A 79 3.90 6.74 -9.63
N ARG A 80 4.75 6.73 -10.65
CA ARG A 80 4.65 5.74 -11.73
C ARG A 80 4.77 4.32 -11.19
N LEU A 81 5.74 4.09 -10.31
CA LEU A 81 5.89 2.79 -9.67
C LEU A 81 4.65 2.42 -8.85
N GLY A 82 4.11 3.39 -8.08
CA GLY A 82 2.91 3.16 -7.29
C GLY A 82 1.72 2.73 -8.13
N ILE A 83 1.50 3.41 -9.25
CA ILE A 83 0.42 3.07 -10.19
C ILE A 83 0.62 1.65 -10.74
N MET A 84 1.83 1.32 -11.16
CA MET A 84 2.13 0.00 -11.71
C MET A 84 1.88 -1.11 -10.68
N LEU A 85 2.31 -0.91 -9.46
CA LEU A 85 2.12 -1.90 -8.39
C LEU A 85 0.65 -2.06 -8.02
N GLU A 86 -0.12 -0.98 -8.04
CA GLU A 86 -1.54 -1.10 -7.73
C GLU A 86 -2.31 -1.77 -8.87
N ILE A 87 -1.93 -1.55 -10.12
CA ILE A 87 -2.52 -2.30 -11.24
C ILE A 87 -2.32 -3.80 -11.03
N LEU A 88 -1.11 -4.19 -10.62
CA LEU A 88 -0.83 -5.59 -10.31
C LEU A 88 -1.70 -6.11 -9.16
N ALA A 89 -1.84 -5.32 -8.10
CA ALA A 89 -2.66 -5.69 -6.95
C ALA A 89 -4.14 -5.82 -7.30
N VAL A 90 -4.67 -4.88 -8.09
CA VAL A 90 -6.07 -4.94 -8.56
C VAL A 90 -6.29 -6.17 -9.41
N SER A 91 -5.33 -6.51 -10.27
CA SER A 91 -5.43 -7.72 -11.09
C SER A 91 -5.58 -8.98 -10.23
N ALA A 92 -4.81 -9.07 -9.14
CA ALA A 92 -4.94 -10.18 -8.20
C ALA A 92 -6.28 -10.16 -7.47
N ARG A 93 -6.76 -8.98 -7.09
CA ARG A 93 -8.07 -8.84 -6.42
C ARG A 93 -9.21 -9.27 -7.32
N CYS A 94 -9.11 -9.02 -8.63
CA CYS A 94 -10.14 -9.48 -9.57
C CYS A 94 -10.28 -11.00 -9.56
N ALA A 95 -9.17 -11.72 -9.47
CA ALA A 95 -9.21 -13.18 -9.37
C ALA A 95 -9.86 -13.62 -8.06
N PHE A 96 -9.54 -12.97 -6.95
CA PHE A 96 -10.19 -13.26 -5.67
C PHE A 96 -11.68 -12.96 -5.70
N TYR A 97 -12.07 -11.87 -6.35
CA TYR A 97 -13.48 -11.52 -6.50
C TYR A 97 -14.24 -12.61 -7.25
N ALA A 98 -13.63 -13.18 -8.28
CA ALA A 98 -14.27 -14.24 -9.07
C ALA A 98 -14.45 -15.54 -8.30
N THR A 99 -13.56 -15.82 -7.35
CA THR A 99 -13.52 -17.09 -6.61
C THR A 99 -14.15 -17.02 -5.22
N GLN A 100 -14.39 -15.82 -4.70
CA GLN A 100 -14.92 -15.63 -3.36
C GLN A 100 -16.12 -14.67 -3.39
N PRO A 101 -17.10 -14.85 -2.50
CA PRO A 101 -18.33 -14.07 -2.54
C PRO A 101 -18.20 -12.67 -1.95
N PHE A 102 -17.18 -11.92 -2.37
CA PHE A 102 -17.02 -10.54 -1.96
C PHE A 102 -17.95 -9.62 -2.74
N PRO A 103 -18.54 -8.58 -2.10
CA PRO A 103 -19.33 -7.59 -2.81
C PRO A 103 -18.46 -6.80 -3.80
N ALA A 104 -19.01 -6.49 -4.97
CA ALA A 104 -18.33 -5.65 -5.95
C ALA A 104 -17.95 -4.28 -5.38
N LYS A 105 -18.81 -3.73 -4.54
CA LYS A 105 -18.57 -2.47 -3.84
C LYS A 105 -17.27 -2.51 -3.04
N LEU A 106 -17.02 -3.62 -2.34
CA LEU A 106 -15.81 -3.78 -1.54
C LEU A 106 -14.57 -3.82 -2.43
N LEU A 107 -14.62 -4.56 -3.54
CA LEU A 107 -13.52 -4.61 -4.50
C LEU A 107 -13.17 -3.22 -5.04
N ILE A 108 -14.19 -2.46 -5.44
CA ILE A 108 -14.01 -1.12 -6.01
C ILE A 108 -13.40 -0.18 -4.97
N LEU A 109 -13.95 -0.15 -3.76
CA LEU A 109 -13.50 0.77 -2.73
C LEU A 109 -12.08 0.44 -2.23
N ILE A 110 -11.77 -0.84 -2.07
CA ILE A 110 -10.41 -1.24 -1.69
C ILE A 110 -9.42 -0.86 -2.78
N SER A 111 -9.79 -1.00 -4.04
CA SER A 111 -8.92 -0.65 -5.17
C SER A 111 -8.68 0.85 -5.25
N ILE A 112 -9.70 1.67 -5.02
CA ILE A 112 -9.54 3.13 -4.96
C ILE A 112 -8.57 3.50 -3.85
N GLY A 113 -8.77 2.95 -2.65
CA GLY A 113 -7.86 3.18 -1.53
C GLY A 113 -6.45 2.72 -1.80
N GLY A 114 -6.30 1.62 -2.51
CA GLY A 114 -5.00 1.09 -2.90
C GLY A 114 -4.26 2.00 -3.87
N PHE A 115 -4.95 2.58 -4.85
CA PHE A 115 -4.33 3.56 -5.74
C PHE A 115 -3.85 4.79 -4.98
N ILE A 116 -4.68 5.31 -4.08
CA ILE A 116 -4.27 6.44 -3.25
C ILE A 116 -3.05 6.06 -2.40
N GLU A 117 -3.09 4.90 -1.77
CA GLU A 117 -2.00 4.41 -0.93
C GLU A 117 -0.69 4.30 -1.70
N MET A 118 -0.71 3.66 -2.85
CA MET A 118 0.50 3.43 -3.63
C MET A 118 1.03 4.71 -4.27
N ILE A 119 0.15 5.58 -4.73
CA ILE A 119 0.56 6.87 -5.30
C ILE A 119 1.21 7.74 -4.23
N VAL A 120 0.60 7.86 -3.05
CA VAL A 120 1.17 8.65 -1.96
C VAL A 120 2.47 8.03 -1.44
N THR A 121 2.54 6.71 -1.35
CA THR A 121 3.78 6.01 -1.00
C THR A 121 4.89 6.37 -2.02
N GLY A 122 4.53 6.40 -3.30
CA GLY A 122 5.46 6.80 -4.36
C GLY A 122 5.94 8.23 -4.21
N VAL A 123 5.05 9.15 -3.83
CA VAL A 123 5.43 10.55 -3.56
C VAL A 123 6.43 10.62 -2.39
N ILE A 124 6.14 9.91 -1.32
CA ILE A 124 6.99 9.88 -0.12
C ILE A 124 8.38 9.34 -0.46
N VAL A 125 8.44 8.18 -1.08
CA VAL A 125 9.72 7.54 -1.42
C VAL A 125 10.50 8.37 -2.43
N GLY A 126 9.83 8.87 -3.46
CA GLY A 126 10.45 9.71 -4.47
C GLY A 126 10.99 11.01 -3.92
N ALA A 127 10.28 11.62 -2.98
CA ALA A 127 10.72 12.86 -2.33
C ALA A 127 11.96 12.61 -1.45
N ILE A 128 12.00 11.49 -0.76
CA ILE A 128 13.14 11.15 0.11
C ILE A 128 14.39 10.84 -0.73
N TYR A 129 14.23 10.08 -1.82
CA TYR A 129 15.36 9.77 -2.70
C TYR A 129 15.83 10.95 -3.51
N LYS A 130 14.95 11.86 -3.88
CA LYS A 130 15.20 13.03 -4.70
C LYS A 130 15.69 12.67 -6.12
N PRO A 131 15.50 13.55 -7.10
CA PRO A 131 16.03 13.34 -8.45
C PRO A 131 17.55 13.29 -8.45
N ALA A 132 18.13 12.44 -9.30
CA ALA A 132 19.59 12.34 -9.44
C ALA A 132 20.22 13.69 -9.81
N THR A 133 19.54 14.46 -10.69
CA THR A 133 20.03 15.77 -11.12
C THR A 133 20.06 16.80 -9.98
N ALA A 134 19.11 16.70 -9.03
CA ALA A 134 19.05 17.60 -7.89
C ALA A 134 20.14 17.31 -6.87
N GLN A 135 20.73 16.12 -6.92
CA GLN A 135 21.78 15.74 -5.99
C GLN A 135 23.11 16.37 -6.36
N GLY A 136 23.33 16.71 -7.63
CA GLY A 136 24.51 17.41 -8.12
C GLY A 136 25.81 17.04 -7.44
N SER A 137 25.74 16.10 -6.61
CA SER A 137 26.78 15.80 -5.66
C SER A 137 26.76 14.31 -5.34
#